data_51be1512b3974134b980da5ab3721c2a
#
_entry.id   51be1512b3974134b980da5ab3721c2a
#
_cell.length_a   1.000
_cell.length_b   1.000
_cell.length_c   1.000
_cell.angle_alpha   90.00
_cell.angle_beta   90.00
_cell.angle_gamma   90.00
#
_symmetry.space_group_name_H-M   'P 1'
#
loop_
_entity.id
_entity.type
_entity.pdbx_description
1 polymer ?
#
loop_
_entity_poly.entity_id
_entity_poly.type
_entity_poly.pdbx_seq_one_letter_code
_entity_poly.pdbx_strand_id
1 'polypeptide(L)'
;MNLTVTSESVPPLDASPLKEYSEPKSDKWLMWLPPIGWLLSQMRWQRWAGPLRSRHEATLRERPIIPVTVWGNQHQQAAGLKLLTIIDDNFGWPNTRFVPWDPVCVAMWAYEDGLDDMSAIADIETAFGVTFTDDEWLEMYAGTLAELIDVLLLKAIR
;
A
#
# COMPACT_ATOMS: atom_id res chain seq x y z
N MET A 1 -46.44 2.24 -14.84
CA MET A 1 -45.39 1.28 -15.18
C MET A 1 -44.28 1.46 -14.16
N ASN A 2 -44.29 0.68 -13.05
CA ASN A 2 -43.30 0.79 -11.97
C ASN A 2 -42.09 -0.08 -12.34
N LEU A 3 -40.98 0.56 -12.68
CA LEU A 3 -39.70 -0.11 -12.79
C LEU A 3 -39.17 -0.40 -11.36
N THR A 4 -39.39 -1.61 -10.89
CA THR A 4 -38.73 -2.13 -9.71
C THR A 4 -37.27 -2.36 -10.06
N VAL A 5 -36.41 -1.43 -9.67
CA VAL A 5 -34.94 -1.66 -9.72
C VAL A 5 -34.64 -2.71 -8.67
N THR A 6 -34.49 -3.93 -9.09
CA THR A 6 -33.90 -4.99 -8.27
C THR A 6 -32.46 -4.58 -8.01
N SER A 7 -32.18 -4.18 -6.76
CA SER A 7 -30.82 -4.06 -6.26
C SER A 7 -30.20 -5.46 -6.32
N GLU A 8 -29.49 -5.77 -7.42
CA GLU A 8 -28.59 -6.91 -7.44
C GLU A 8 -27.58 -6.72 -6.31
N SER A 9 -27.70 -7.53 -5.28
CA SER A 9 -26.70 -7.59 -4.22
C SER A 9 -25.39 -8.05 -4.86
N VAL A 10 -24.46 -7.11 -5.02
CA VAL A 10 -23.09 -7.44 -5.43
C VAL A 10 -22.59 -8.51 -4.46
N PRO A 11 -22.17 -9.69 -4.97
CA PRO A 11 -21.67 -10.74 -4.08
C PRO A 11 -20.49 -10.18 -3.25
N PRO A 12 -20.36 -10.58 -1.99
CA PRO A 12 -19.27 -10.12 -1.15
C PRO A 12 -17.94 -10.39 -1.85
N LEU A 13 -17.12 -9.36 -1.99
CA LEU A 13 -15.82 -9.47 -2.61
C LEU A 13 -14.94 -10.36 -1.73
N ASP A 14 -14.68 -11.59 -2.16
CA ASP A 14 -13.81 -12.55 -1.46
C ASP A 14 -12.33 -12.21 -1.76
N ALA A 15 -11.90 -11.05 -1.29
CA ALA A 15 -10.54 -10.59 -1.39
C ALA A 15 -9.97 -10.44 0.04
N SER A 16 -9.22 -11.43 0.48
CA SER A 16 -8.48 -11.35 1.74
C SER A 16 -7.41 -10.26 1.66
N PRO A 17 -7.14 -9.53 2.76
CA PRO A 17 -6.06 -8.55 2.81
C PRO A 17 -4.70 -9.19 2.53
N LEU A 18 -3.79 -8.43 1.94
CA LEU A 18 -2.40 -8.83 1.83
C LEU A 18 -1.82 -8.99 3.25
N LYS A 19 -1.05 -10.05 3.45
CA LYS A 19 -0.48 -10.31 4.78
C LYS A 19 0.70 -9.38 5.00
N GLU A 20 0.65 -8.66 6.11
CA GLU A 20 1.81 -8.00 6.67
C GLU A 20 2.75 -9.06 7.25
N TYR A 21 4.04 -8.92 6.98
CA TYR A 21 5.06 -9.80 7.53
C TYR A 21 6.00 -8.99 8.41
N SER A 22 6.23 -9.47 9.61
CA SER A 22 7.23 -8.87 10.49
C SER A 22 8.62 -9.00 9.88
N GLU A 23 9.35 -7.90 9.87
CA GLU A 23 10.75 -7.90 9.45
C GLU A 23 11.57 -8.95 10.21
N PRO A 24 12.55 -9.59 9.53
CA PRO A 24 13.49 -10.43 10.23
C PRO A 24 14.24 -9.60 11.27
N LYS A 25 14.29 -10.06 12.52
CA LYS A 25 15.01 -9.35 13.60
C LYS A 25 16.38 -8.94 13.10
N SER A 26 16.63 -7.63 13.09
CA SER A 26 17.93 -7.09 12.69
C SER A 26 18.97 -7.56 13.72
N ASP A 27 19.98 -8.25 13.25
CA ASP A 27 21.13 -8.61 14.10
C ASP A 27 21.96 -7.34 14.29
N LYS A 28 21.60 -6.52 15.27
CA LYS A 28 22.27 -5.24 15.59
C LYS A 28 23.79 -5.37 15.72
N TRP A 29 24.29 -6.56 16.05
CA TRP A 29 25.72 -6.84 16.16
C TRP A 29 26.45 -6.82 14.80
N LEU A 30 25.74 -7.10 13.67
CA LEU A 30 26.31 -7.00 12.31
C LEU A 30 26.68 -5.56 11.94
N MET A 31 26.03 -4.57 12.52
CA MET A 31 26.34 -3.15 12.30
C MET A 31 27.70 -2.74 12.87
N TRP A 32 28.28 -3.55 13.74
CA TRP A 32 29.62 -3.31 14.34
C TRP A 32 30.79 -3.81 13.48
N LEU A 33 30.50 -4.42 12.31
CA LEU A 33 31.49 -4.96 11.37
C LEU A 33 31.42 -4.25 10.00
N PRO A 34 31.72 -2.95 9.90
CA PRO A 34 31.77 -2.27 8.62
C PRO A 34 33.03 -2.70 7.84
N PRO A 35 32.97 -2.96 6.51
CA PRO A 35 31.81 -2.90 5.60
C PRO A 35 31.06 -4.24 5.45
N ILE A 36 31.56 -5.32 6.05
CA ILE A 36 31.05 -6.69 5.86
C ILE A 36 29.62 -6.81 6.45
N GLY A 37 29.36 -6.15 7.58
CA GLY A 37 28.06 -6.17 8.23
C GLY A 37 26.96 -5.57 7.34
N TRP A 38 27.25 -4.48 6.65
CA TRP A 38 26.33 -3.87 5.69
C TRP A 38 26.03 -4.82 4.51
N LEU A 39 27.05 -5.42 3.92
CA LEU A 39 26.90 -6.37 2.80
C LEU A 39 26.06 -7.59 3.20
N LEU A 40 26.31 -8.15 4.39
CA LEU A 40 25.53 -9.29 4.91
C LEU A 40 24.10 -8.92 5.21
N SER A 41 23.83 -7.71 5.74
CA SER A 41 22.46 -7.22 5.97
C SER A 41 21.71 -7.05 4.66
N GLN A 42 22.33 -6.48 3.63
CA GLN A 42 21.75 -6.33 2.29
C GLN A 42 21.43 -7.70 1.65
N MET A 43 22.35 -8.64 1.70
CA MET A 43 22.11 -10.00 1.16
C MET A 43 20.97 -10.71 1.91
N ARG A 44 20.88 -10.54 3.22
CA ARG A 44 19.82 -11.11 4.04
C ARG A 44 18.48 -10.45 3.72
N TRP A 45 18.46 -9.14 3.58
CA TRP A 45 17.30 -8.36 3.19
C TRP A 45 16.76 -8.79 1.82
N GLN A 46 17.61 -8.86 0.80
CA GLN A 46 17.22 -9.30 -0.54
C GLN A 46 16.65 -10.73 -0.55
N ARG A 47 17.25 -11.64 0.25
CA ARG A 47 16.73 -13.02 0.39
C ARG A 47 15.36 -13.09 1.05
N TRP A 48 15.00 -12.10 1.85
CA TRP A 48 13.72 -12.05 2.52
C TRP A 48 12.70 -11.26 1.70
N ALA A 49 13.04 -10.07 1.22
CA ALA A 49 12.13 -9.17 0.51
C ALA A 49 11.67 -9.73 -0.84
N GLY A 50 12.58 -10.31 -1.63
CA GLY A 50 12.24 -10.84 -2.95
C GLY A 50 11.16 -11.92 -2.95
N PRO A 51 11.28 -13.00 -2.13
CA PRO A 51 10.22 -13.99 -1.99
C PRO A 51 8.90 -13.43 -1.45
N LEU A 52 8.96 -12.43 -0.57
CA LEU A 52 7.79 -11.75 -0.02
C LEU A 52 7.05 -11.00 -1.13
N ARG A 53 7.77 -10.17 -1.89
CA ARG A 53 7.21 -9.44 -3.03
C ARG A 53 6.56 -10.38 -4.03
N SER A 54 7.24 -11.46 -4.41
CA SER A 54 6.71 -12.45 -5.35
C SER A 54 5.40 -13.07 -4.88
N ARG A 55 5.22 -13.29 -3.57
CA ARG A 55 3.95 -13.78 -2.98
C ARG A 55 2.83 -12.75 -3.09
N HIS A 56 3.12 -11.48 -2.79
CA HIS A 56 2.13 -10.41 -2.94
C HIS A 56 1.73 -10.22 -4.41
N GLU A 57 2.70 -10.24 -5.32
CA GLU A 57 2.43 -10.18 -6.76
C GLU A 57 1.57 -11.34 -7.23
N ALA A 58 1.83 -12.57 -6.77
CA ALA A 58 1.00 -13.73 -7.09
C ALA A 58 -0.44 -13.54 -6.59
N THR A 59 -0.59 -13.09 -5.34
CA THR A 59 -1.91 -12.78 -4.76
C THR A 59 -2.65 -11.72 -5.57
N LEU A 60 -1.97 -10.64 -5.96
CA LEU A 60 -2.58 -9.58 -6.78
C LEU A 60 -3.00 -10.06 -8.16
N ARG A 61 -2.23 -10.96 -8.80
CA ARG A 61 -2.59 -11.57 -10.10
C ARG A 61 -3.83 -12.45 -10.01
N GLU A 62 -3.98 -13.18 -8.91
CA GLU A 62 -5.10 -14.10 -8.68
C GLU A 62 -6.38 -13.37 -8.27
N ARG A 63 -6.27 -12.15 -7.72
CA ARG A 63 -7.45 -11.38 -7.32
C ARG A 63 -8.36 -11.07 -8.50
N PRO A 64 -9.69 -11.10 -8.32
CA PRO A 64 -10.64 -10.60 -9.31
C PRO A 64 -10.45 -9.11 -9.56
N ILE A 65 -11.08 -8.59 -10.62
CA ILE A 65 -11.16 -7.14 -10.83
C ILE A 65 -11.94 -6.53 -9.67
N ILE A 66 -11.34 -5.55 -9.01
CA ILE A 66 -11.91 -4.88 -7.85
C ILE A 66 -12.86 -3.78 -8.34
N PRO A 67 -14.17 -3.84 -8.00
CA PRO A 67 -15.07 -2.76 -8.35
C PRO A 67 -14.71 -1.48 -7.56
N VAL A 68 -14.77 -0.34 -8.21
CA VAL A 68 -14.42 0.95 -7.56
C VAL A 68 -15.32 1.25 -6.35
N THR A 69 -16.51 0.70 -6.32
CA THR A 69 -17.49 0.89 -5.23
C THR A 69 -17.07 0.33 -3.89
N VAL A 70 -16.06 -0.57 -3.84
CA VAL A 70 -15.52 -1.08 -2.57
C VAL A 70 -14.78 0.00 -1.78
N TRP A 71 -14.36 1.08 -2.43
CA TRP A 71 -13.68 2.21 -1.80
C TRP A 71 -14.62 3.14 -1.02
N GLY A 72 -15.92 2.88 -1.02
CA GLY A 72 -16.90 3.64 -0.25
C GLY A 72 -17.66 4.68 -1.07
N ASN A 73 -17.78 5.90 -0.55
CA ASN A 73 -18.49 6.98 -1.23
C ASN A 73 -17.72 7.55 -2.43
N GLN A 74 -18.34 8.41 -3.23
CA GLN A 74 -17.76 8.95 -4.45
C GLN A 74 -16.40 9.65 -4.25
N HIS A 75 -16.21 10.36 -3.12
CA HIS A 75 -14.95 11.03 -2.81
C HIS A 75 -13.83 10.00 -2.48
N GLN A 76 -14.18 8.99 -1.68
CA GLN A 76 -13.26 7.90 -1.36
C GLN A 76 -12.90 7.07 -2.60
N GLN A 77 -13.85 6.82 -3.50
CA GLN A 77 -13.59 6.15 -4.79
C GLN A 77 -12.62 6.94 -5.66
N ALA A 78 -12.82 8.25 -5.80
CA ALA A 78 -11.94 9.12 -6.57
C ALA A 78 -10.52 9.18 -5.94
N ALA A 79 -10.44 9.29 -4.62
CA ALA A 79 -9.19 9.29 -3.88
C ALA A 79 -8.47 7.94 -4.01
N GLY A 80 -9.21 6.83 -3.90
CA GLY A 80 -8.67 5.48 -4.06
C GLY A 80 -8.05 5.25 -5.43
N LEU A 81 -8.74 5.60 -6.51
CA LEU A 81 -8.21 5.51 -7.87
C LEU A 81 -6.94 6.35 -8.05
N LYS A 82 -6.93 7.57 -7.51
CA LYS A 82 -5.77 8.46 -7.58
C LYS A 82 -4.58 7.89 -6.81
N LEU A 83 -4.80 7.36 -5.61
CA LEU A 83 -3.77 6.70 -4.80
C LEU A 83 -3.22 5.45 -5.51
N LEU A 84 -4.09 4.61 -6.09
CA LEU A 84 -3.68 3.42 -6.82
C LEU A 84 -2.81 3.75 -8.05
N THR A 85 -3.09 4.85 -8.74
CA THR A 85 -2.25 5.32 -9.85
C THR A 85 -0.84 5.68 -9.35
N ILE A 86 -0.72 6.40 -8.23
CA ILE A 86 0.58 6.75 -7.65
C ILE A 86 1.35 5.49 -7.22
N ILE A 87 0.65 4.53 -6.61
CA ILE A 87 1.25 3.24 -6.21
C ILE A 87 1.77 2.48 -7.44
N ASP A 88 1.01 2.44 -8.53
CA ASP A 88 1.42 1.77 -9.76
C ASP A 88 2.66 2.42 -10.38
N ASP A 89 2.65 3.75 -10.46
CA ASP A 89 3.73 4.53 -11.07
C ASP A 89 5.06 4.40 -10.29
N ASN A 90 5.00 4.27 -8.96
CA ASN A 90 6.20 4.24 -8.12
C ASN A 90 6.72 2.81 -7.86
N PHE A 91 5.85 1.82 -7.72
CA PHE A 91 6.24 0.49 -7.24
C PHE A 91 6.17 -0.64 -8.29
N GLY A 92 5.62 -0.36 -9.48
CA GLY A 92 5.59 -1.31 -10.59
C GLY A 92 4.91 -2.65 -10.25
N TRP A 93 3.79 -2.62 -9.54
CA TRP A 93 3.00 -3.80 -9.25
C TRP A 93 2.42 -4.43 -10.53
N PRO A 94 2.15 -5.74 -10.57
CA PRO A 94 1.63 -6.40 -11.77
C PRO A 94 0.22 -5.93 -12.17
N ASN A 95 -0.50 -5.33 -11.23
CA ASN A 95 -1.80 -4.67 -11.39
C ASN A 95 -2.17 -3.87 -10.14
N THR A 96 -3.22 -3.08 -10.22
CA THR A 96 -3.74 -2.23 -9.13
C THR A 96 -4.94 -2.85 -8.39
N ARG A 97 -4.99 -4.18 -8.27
CA ARG A 97 -6.09 -4.89 -7.60
C ARG A 97 -5.98 -4.86 -6.08
N PHE A 98 -5.52 -3.74 -5.54
CA PHE A 98 -5.55 -3.49 -4.11
C PHE A 98 -6.97 -3.24 -3.63
N VAL A 99 -7.22 -3.59 -2.39
CA VAL A 99 -8.49 -3.38 -1.70
C VAL A 99 -8.31 -2.40 -0.53
N PRO A 100 -9.38 -1.73 -0.07
CA PRO A 100 -9.29 -0.73 1.00
C PRO A 100 -8.61 -1.21 2.28
N TRP A 101 -8.72 -2.50 2.59
CA TRP A 101 -8.15 -3.12 3.79
C TRP A 101 -6.76 -3.72 3.59
N ASP A 102 -6.13 -3.53 2.43
CA ASP A 102 -4.71 -3.89 2.27
C ASP A 102 -3.83 -2.94 3.09
N PRO A 103 -2.76 -3.45 3.74
CA PRO A 103 -1.82 -2.63 4.50
C PRO A 103 -1.08 -1.64 3.61
N VAL A 104 -0.95 -0.39 4.08
CA VAL A 104 -0.17 0.66 3.38
C VAL A 104 1.27 0.23 3.19
N CYS A 105 1.91 -0.34 4.23
CA CYS A 105 3.29 -0.81 4.18
C CYS A 105 3.54 -1.87 3.10
N VAL A 106 2.53 -2.67 2.76
CA VAL A 106 2.62 -3.64 1.66
C VAL A 106 2.43 -2.96 0.32
N ALA A 107 1.38 -2.14 0.17
CA ALA A 107 1.05 -1.48 -1.09
C ALA A 107 2.15 -0.51 -1.55
N MET A 108 2.74 0.23 -0.62
CA MET A 108 3.85 1.15 -0.85
C MET A 108 5.22 0.47 -0.72
N TRP A 109 5.24 -0.85 -0.61
CA TRP A 109 6.46 -1.65 -0.53
C TRP A 109 7.52 -1.10 0.43
N ALA A 110 7.11 -0.70 1.64
CA ALA A 110 7.98 -0.11 2.67
C ALA A 110 9.11 -1.02 3.18
N TYR A 111 9.40 -2.09 2.45
CA TYR A 111 10.42 -3.10 2.76
C TYR A 111 11.71 -2.95 1.94
N GLU A 112 11.78 -2.02 1.00
CA GLU A 112 12.99 -1.70 0.23
C GLU A 112 13.59 -0.37 0.68
N ASP A 113 14.88 -0.16 0.47
CA ASP A 113 15.60 1.04 0.92
C ASP A 113 15.06 2.33 0.25
N GLY A 114 14.08 2.90 0.85
CA GLY A 114 13.79 4.30 1.11
C GLY A 114 13.73 5.35 0.00
N LEU A 115 14.17 5.14 -1.23
CA LEU A 115 14.09 6.17 -2.26
C LEU A 115 12.73 6.16 -2.99
N ASP A 116 12.22 4.98 -3.27
CA ASP A 116 10.92 4.83 -3.95
C ASP A 116 9.78 5.24 -3.02
N ASP A 117 9.90 4.95 -1.72
CA ASP A 117 8.96 5.39 -0.69
C ASP A 117 8.88 6.91 -0.61
N MET A 118 10.02 7.60 -0.62
CA MET A 118 10.07 9.07 -0.55
C MET A 118 9.46 9.72 -1.80
N SER A 119 9.66 9.12 -2.98
CA SER A 119 9.04 9.59 -4.22
C SER A 119 7.52 9.45 -4.16
N ALA A 120 7.03 8.29 -3.75
CA ALA A 120 5.61 8.03 -3.61
C ALA A 120 4.94 8.95 -2.57
N ILE A 121 5.60 9.22 -1.44
CA ILE A 121 5.15 10.18 -0.43
C ILE A 121 5.00 11.57 -1.04
N ALA A 122 6.03 12.07 -1.74
CA ALA A 122 5.99 13.38 -2.37
C ALA A 122 4.89 13.49 -3.44
N ASP A 123 4.67 12.42 -4.21
CA ASP A 123 3.61 12.34 -5.20
C ASP A 123 2.22 12.36 -4.56
N ILE A 124 2.03 11.63 -3.45
CA ILE A 124 0.79 11.65 -2.68
C ILE A 124 0.52 13.05 -2.12
N GLU A 125 1.50 13.66 -1.47
CA GLU A 125 1.38 15.00 -0.90
C GLU A 125 1.02 16.03 -1.97
N THR A 126 1.71 16.00 -3.11
CA THR A 126 1.44 16.87 -4.26
C THR A 126 0.05 16.63 -4.83
N ALA A 127 -0.31 15.37 -5.05
CA ALA A 127 -1.57 15.01 -5.67
C ALA A 127 -2.79 15.38 -4.82
N PHE A 128 -2.68 15.26 -3.50
CA PHE A 128 -3.78 15.58 -2.58
C PHE A 128 -3.70 16.98 -1.99
N GLY A 129 -2.60 17.72 -2.22
CA GLY A 129 -2.40 19.08 -1.69
C GLY A 129 -2.24 19.07 -0.17
N VAL A 130 -1.60 18.05 0.39
CA VAL A 130 -1.39 17.86 1.83
C VAL A 130 0.09 17.73 2.14
N THR A 131 0.43 17.86 3.43
CA THR A 131 1.79 17.59 3.92
C THR A 131 1.69 16.78 5.19
N PHE A 132 2.62 15.84 5.35
CA PHE A 132 2.73 14.99 6.52
C PHE A 132 4.08 15.18 7.21
N THR A 133 4.10 14.99 8.51
CA THR A 133 5.35 14.82 9.27
C THR A 133 5.79 13.36 9.21
N ASP A 134 7.06 13.11 9.54
CA ASP A 134 7.61 11.74 9.59
C ASP A 134 6.80 10.84 10.54
N ASP A 135 6.37 11.37 11.71
CA ASP A 135 5.57 10.63 12.68
C ASP A 135 4.19 10.26 12.12
N GLU A 136 3.54 11.17 11.38
CA GLU A 136 2.26 10.89 10.73
C GLU A 136 2.39 9.81 9.66
N TRP A 137 3.49 9.83 8.87
CA TRP A 137 3.76 8.77 7.90
C TRP A 137 3.99 7.42 8.54
N LEU A 138 4.76 7.36 9.64
CA LEU A 138 4.95 6.11 10.38
C LEU A 138 3.63 5.52 10.88
N GLU A 139 2.71 6.38 11.34
CA GLU A 139 1.37 5.95 11.74
C GLU A 139 0.57 5.42 10.55
N MET A 140 0.63 6.11 9.39
CA MET A 140 -0.08 5.68 8.17
C MET A 140 0.45 4.35 7.62
N TYR A 141 1.75 4.09 7.69
CA TYR A 141 2.33 2.81 7.27
C TYR A 141 1.81 1.61 8.07
N ALA A 142 1.45 1.81 9.33
CA ALA A 142 0.85 0.77 10.16
C ALA A 142 -0.64 0.54 9.88
N GLY A 143 -1.26 1.40 9.07
CA GLY A 143 -2.68 1.36 8.75
C GLY A 143 -3.00 0.67 7.43
N THR A 144 -4.27 0.77 7.05
CA THR A 144 -4.83 0.29 5.79
C THR A 144 -4.93 1.41 4.74
N LEU A 145 -5.10 1.03 3.47
CA LEU A 145 -5.31 2.01 2.39
C LEU A 145 -6.58 2.84 2.60
N ALA A 146 -7.63 2.28 3.22
CA ALA A 146 -8.85 3.03 3.56
C ALA A 146 -8.56 4.12 4.59
N GLU A 147 -7.82 3.80 5.65
CA GLU A 147 -7.43 4.76 6.68
C GLU A 147 -6.57 5.88 6.12
N LEU A 148 -5.61 5.54 5.25
CA LEU A 148 -4.80 6.54 4.54
C LEU A 148 -5.69 7.49 3.71
N ILE A 149 -6.65 6.96 2.94
CA ILE A 149 -7.58 7.78 2.14
C ILE A 149 -8.41 8.70 3.03
N ASP A 150 -8.92 8.22 4.15
CA ASP A 150 -9.72 9.03 5.07
C ASP A 150 -8.89 10.19 5.64
N VAL A 151 -7.63 9.95 6.00
CA VAL A 151 -6.71 11.00 6.48
C VAL A 151 -6.39 12.00 5.36
N LEU A 152 -6.11 11.53 4.13
CA LEU A 152 -5.86 12.39 2.97
C LEU A 152 -7.04 13.32 2.68
N LEU A 153 -8.25 12.79 2.67
CA LEU A 153 -9.47 13.59 2.46
C LEU A 153 -9.72 14.58 3.58
N LEU A 154 -9.47 14.19 4.83
CA LEU A 154 -9.63 15.08 5.99
C LEU A 154 -8.63 16.24 5.97
N LYS A 155 -7.37 15.99 5.59
CA LYS A 155 -6.33 17.03 5.47
C LYS A 155 -6.57 17.97 4.29
N ALA A 156 -7.05 17.47 3.16
CA ALA A 156 -7.32 18.27 1.96
C ALA A 156 -8.46 19.30 2.12
N ILE A 157 -9.28 19.18 3.17
CA ILE A 157 -10.39 20.12 3.46
C ILE A 157 -9.90 21.29 4.33
N ARG A 158 -8.73 21.21 4.92
CA ARG A 158 -8.19 22.25 5.83
C ARG A 158 -7.32 23.25 5.11
#